data_ce383404c76e2a73e2a288be75f294b8
#
_entry.id   ce383404c76e2a73e2a288be75f294b8
#
_cell.length_a   1.000
_cell.length_b   1.000
_cell.length_c   1.000
_cell.angle_alpha   90.00
_cell.angle_beta   90.00
_cell.angle_gamma   90.00
#
_symmetry.space_group_name_H-M   'P 1'
#
loop_
_entity.id
_entity.type
_entity.pdbx_description
1 polymer ?
#
loop_
_entity_poly.entity_id
_entity_poly.type
_entity_poly.pdbx_seq_one_letter_code
_entity_poly.pdbx_strand_id
1 'polypeptide(L)'
;MAELRNTQFIDTNQTKKLEVGDVILKVYQALIERGYNPVNQIVGYIMSGDPTYITSYNNARSLIMKVERDEILEELMKNYVETKFK
;
A
#
# COMPACT_ATOMS: atom_id res chain seq x y z
N MET A 1 -35.25 -1.02 2.95
CA MET A 1 -34.96 -1.29 3.06
C MET A 1 -34.57 -1.43 2.97
N ALA A 2 -34.35 -1.30 3.10
CA ALA A 2 -33.72 -1.47 3.16
C ALA A 2 -33.14 -1.51 2.99
N GLU A 3 -32.99 -1.42 3.00
CA GLU A 3 -32.37 -1.55 2.94
C GLU A 3 -31.75 -1.45 2.75
N LEU A 4 -31.72 -1.24 2.58
CA LEU A 4 -31.07 -1.28 2.49
C LEU A 4 -30.46 -1.10 2.44
N ARG A 5 -30.56 -0.99 2.52
CA ARG A 5 -29.93 -1.03 2.53
C ARG A 5 -29.20 -1.08 2.61
N ASN A 6 -29.10 -1.06 2.48
CA ASN A 6 -28.30 -1.32 2.63
C ASN A 6 -27.63 -1.41 2.55
N THR A 7 -27.43 -1.32 2.53
CA THR A 7 -26.65 -1.61 2.50
C THR A 7 -26.02 -1.49 2.34
N GLN A 8 -25.85 -1.31 2.26
CA GLN A 8 -25.16 -1.37 2.22
C GLN A 8 -24.47 -1.19 2.30
N PHE A 9 -24.44 -1.06 2.22
CA PHE A 9 -23.61 -1.07 2.44
C PHE A 9 -22.87 -1.27 2.63
N ILE A 10 -22.82 -1.23 2.58
CA ILE A 10 -22.02 -1.70 2.72
C ILE A 10 -21.37 -1.68 2.53
N ASP A 11 -20.87 -1.63 2.40
CA ASP A 11 -20.10 -1.81 2.23
C ASP A 11 -19.52 -1.48 1.91
N THR A 12 -19.34 -1.11 1.84
CA THR A 12 -18.65 -1.05 1.56
C THR A 12 -17.99 -0.51 1.86
N ASN A 13 -17.79 0.11 2.32
CA ASN A 13 -17.02 0.35 2.74
C ASN A 13 -16.36 -0.12 3.15
N GLN A 14 -16.32 -0.43 3.55
CA GLN A 14 -15.57 -1.10 3.92
C GLN A 14 -14.81 -1.59 3.16
N THR A 15 -15.00 -1.84 2.75
CA THR A 15 -14.34 -2.27 1.91
C THR A 15 -13.63 -1.52 1.14
N LYS A 16 -13.80 -0.72 1.04
CA LYS A 16 -13.17 0.04 0.32
C LYS A 16 -11.96 0.51 0.77
N LYS A 17 -11.69 0.28 1.88
CA LYS A 17 -10.47 0.75 2.45
C LYS A 17 -9.35 -0.20 2.16
N LEU A 18 -8.30 0.29 1.51
CA LEU A 18 -7.15 -0.54 1.21
C LEU A 18 -6.32 -0.75 2.46
N GLU A 19 -5.85 -1.97 2.64
CA GLU A 19 -4.90 -2.27 3.70
C GLU A 19 -3.52 -1.82 3.24
N VAL A 20 -2.91 -0.91 3.97
CA VAL A 20 -1.63 -0.35 3.60
C VAL A 20 -0.56 -1.44 3.49
N GLY A 21 -0.58 -2.40 4.43
CA GLY A 21 0.38 -3.50 4.39
C GLY A 21 0.28 -4.32 3.11
N ASP A 22 -0.95 -4.58 2.66
CA ASP A 22 -1.14 -5.34 1.43
C ASP A 22 -0.63 -4.58 0.22
N VAL A 23 -0.84 -3.27 0.20
CA VAL A 23 -0.33 -2.44 -0.90
C VAL A 23 1.19 -2.52 -0.94
N ILE A 24 1.83 -2.39 0.22
CA ILE A 24 3.29 -2.46 0.31
C ILE A 24 3.80 -3.80 -0.23
N LEU A 25 3.16 -4.89 0.17
CA LEU A 25 3.60 -6.22 -0.26
C LEU A 25 3.43 -6.42 -1.76
N LYS A 26 2.33 -5.95 -2.32
CA LYS A 26 2.11 -6.07 -3.76
C LYS A 26 3.12 -5.24 -4.55
N VAL A 27 3.41 -4.05 -4.07
CA VAL A 27 4.40 -3.19 -4.72
C VAL A 27 5.79 -3.81 -4.63
N TYR A 28 6.14 -4.32 -3.46
CA TYR A 28 7.42 -5.00 -3.23
C TYR A 28 7.57 -6.17 -4.22
N GLN A 29 6.54 -6.99 -4.32
CA GLN A 29 6.55 -8.15 -5.21
C GLN A 29 6.74 -7.72 -6.68
N ALA A 30 6.01 -6.69 -7.10
CA ALA A 30 6.12 -6.21 -8.49
C ALA A 30 7.53 -5.71 -8.79
N LEU A 31 8.13 -5.00 -7.83
CA LEU A 31 9.48 -4.49 -8.03
C LEU A 31 10.50 -5.62 -8.15
N ILE A 32 10.36 -6.65 -7.32
CA ILE A 32 11.24 -7.81 -7.39
C ILE A 32 11.10 -8.49 -8.75
N GLU A 33 9.86 -8.69 -9.18
CA GLU A 33 9.61 -9.38 -10.45
C GLU A 33 10.18 -8.64 -11.65
N ARG A 34 10.30 -7.33 -11.53
CA ARG A 34 10.87 -6.52 -12.61
C ARG A 34 12.37 -6.26 -12.42
N GLY A 35 12.99 -6.87 -11.41
CA GLY A 35 14.43 -6.78 -11.22
C GLY A 35 14.93 -5.54 -10.52
N TYR A 36 14.06 -4.81 -9.87
CA TYR A 36 14.45 -3.63 -9.12
C TYR A 36 14.83 -4.00 -7.68
N ASN A 37 15.58 -3.13 -7.04
CA ASN A 37 15.81 -3.23 -5.59
C ASN A 37 14.58 -2.62 -4.91
N PRO A 38 13.72 -3.44 -4.31
CA PRO A 38 12.44 -2.91 -3.84
C PRO A 38 12.57 -1.93 -2.68
N VAL A 39 13.52 -2.15 -1.78
CA VAL A 39 13.70 -1.25 -0.65
C VAL A 39 14.12 0.13 -1.14
N ASN A 40 15.10 0.18 -2.04
CA ASN A 40 15.57 1.46 -2.57
C ASN A 40 14.45 2.21 -3.28
N GLN A 41 13.67 1.50 -4.08
CA GLN A 41 12.60 2.15 -4.84
C GLN A 41 11.48 2.66 -3.94
N ILE A 42 11.08 1.87 -2.95
CA ILE A 42 10.02 2.30 -2.04
C ILE A 42 10.49 3.46 -1.18
N VAL A 43 11.73 3.40 -0.68
CA VAL A 43 12.27 4.52 0.10
C VAL A 43 12.35 5.78 -0.75
N GLY A 44 12.82 5.65 -2.01
CA GLY A 44 12.86 6.80 -2.92
C GLY A 44 11.50 7.43 -3.12
N TYR A 45 10.49 6.59 -3.26
CA TYR A 45 9.12 7.09 -3.40
C TYR A 45 8.66 7.83 -2.13
N ILE A 46 8.89 7.22 -0.96
CA ILE A 46 8.46 7.84 0.30
C ILE A 46 9.11 9.21 0.47
N MET A 47 10.39 9.30 0.17
CA MET A 47 11.14 10.53 0.38
C MET A 47 10.82 11.63 -0.63
N SER A 48 10.52 11.25 -1.85
CA SER A 48 10.36 12.24 -2.93
C SER A 48 8.91 12.47 -3.34
N GLY A 49 8.07 11.46 -3.16
CA GLY A 49 6.71 11.51 -3.70
C GLY A 49 6.66 11.30 -5.20
N ASP A 50 7.76 10.90 -5.81
CA ASP A 50 7.83 10.72 -7.27
C ASP A 50 7.37 9.32 -7.63
N PRO A 51 6.19 9.15 -8.24
CA PRO A 51 5.67 7.81 -8.52
C PRO A 51 6.50 7.04 -9.53
N THR A 52 7.41 7.68 -10.25
CA THR A 52 8.25 6.95 -11.20
C THR A 52 9.26 6.04 -10.51
N TYR A 53 9.46 6.18 -9.20
CA TYR A 53 10.25 5.19 -8.46
C TYR A 53 9.59 3.82 -8.44
N ILE A 54 8.28 3.75 -8.71
CA ILE A 54 7.52 2.50 -8.60
C ILE A 54 7.13 2.04 -9.99
N THR A 55 7.45 0.79 -10.30
CA THR A 55 7.08 0.22 -11.59
C THR A 55 5.57 0.24 -11.80
N SER A 56 5.16 0.37 -13.06
CA SER A 56 3.73 0.26 -13.39
C SER A 56 3.27 -1.19 -13.52
N TYR A 57 4.19 -2.12 -13.43
CA TYR A 57 3.89 -3.54 -13.57
C TYR A 57 2.88 -3.98 -12.51
N ASN A 58 1.90 -4.76 -12.91
CA ASN A 58 0.83 -5.26 -12.03
C ASN A 58 0.13 -4.15 -11.25
N ASN A 59 0.02 -2.96 -11.87
CA ASN A 59 -0.65 -1.80 -11.27
C ASN A 59 0.02 -1.30 -9.98
N ALA A 60 1.28 -1.65 -9.77
CA ALA A 60 1.96 -1.29 -8.53
C ALA A 60 2.00 0.21 -8.30
N ARG A 61 2.29 0.98 -9.37
CA ARG A 61 2.37 2.43 -9.25
C ARG A 61 1.02 3.04 -8.85
N SER A 62 -0.04 2.60 -9.51
CA SER A 62 -1.36 3.16 -9.17
C SER A 62 -1.82 2.71 -7.78
N LEU A 63 -1.42 1.51 -7.36
CA LEU A 63 -1.76 1.03 -6.02
C LEU A 63 -1.10 1.88 -4.94
N ILE A 64 0.20 2.13 -5.05
CA ILE A 64 0.89 2.84 -3.99
C ILE A 64 0.41 4.29 -3.90
N MET A 65 -0.05 4.84 -5.01
CA MET A 65 -0.57 6.21 -5.02
C MET A 65 -1.93 6.33 -4.34
N LYS A 66 -2.59 5.22 -4.04
CA LYS A 66 -3.88 5.25 -3.36
C LYS A 66 -3.76 5.38 -1.84
N VAL A 67 -2.56 5.24 -1.30
CA VAL A 67 -2.32 5.41 0.13
C VAL A 67 -1.37 6.57 0.33
N GLU A 68 -1.44 7.21 1.50
CA GLU A 68 -0.57 8.32 1.82
C GLU A 68 0.81 7.84 2.19
N ARG A 69 1.83 8.65 1.87
CA ARG A 69 3.20 8.24 2.16
C ARG A 69 3.46 8.09 3.65
N ASP A 70 2.84 8.94 4.47
CA ASP A 70 2.99 8.81 5.91
C ASP A 70 2.34 7.54 6.43
N GLU A 71 1.26 7.09 5.79
CA GLU A 71 0.64 5.81 6.16
C GLU A 71 1.56 4.64 5.88
N ILE A 72 2.29 4.73 4.75
CA ILE A 72 3.26 3.68 4.41
C ILE A 72 4.35 3.64 5.47
N LEU A 73 4.87 4.79 5.81
CA LEU A 73 5.94 4.88 6.79
C LEU A 73 5.49 4.39 8.16
N GLU A 74 4.28 4.78 8.56
CA GLU A 74 3.70 4.31 9.82
C GLU A 74 3.58 2.79 9.86
N GLU A 75 3.10 2.23 8.77
CA GLU A 75 2.92 0.77 8.71
C GLU A 75 4.26 0.05 8.84
N LEU A 76 5.27 0.54 8.14
CA LEU A 76 6.60 -0.06 8.20
C LEU A 76 7.19 0.05 9.59
N MET A 77 7.08 1.23 10.21
CA MET A 77 7.62 1.45 11.54
C MET A 77 6.92 0.59 12.57
N LYS A 78 5.59 0.56 12.51
CA LYS A 78 4.78 -0.21 13.43
C LYS A 78 5.13 -1.70 13.37
N ASN A 79 5.24 -2.23 12.17
CA ASN A 79 5.57 -3.64 12.00
C ASN A 79 6.99 -3.95 12.49
N TYR A 80 7.91 -3.06 12.23
CA TYR A 80 9.28 -3.26 12.69
C TYR A 80 9.35 -3.33 14.21
N VAL A 81 8.71 -2.35 14.86
CA VAL A 81 8.72 -2.27 16.32
C VAL A 81 8.02 -3.48 16.93
N GLU A 82 6.85 -3.82 16.41
CA GLU A 82 6.08 -4.94 16.96
C GLU A 82 6.84 -6.26 16.82
N THR A 83 7.57 -6.41 15.72
CA THR A 83 8.35 -7.62 15.50
C THR A 83 9.53 -7.70 16.47
N LYS A 84 10.15 -6.56 16.75
CA LYS A 84 11.35 -6.55 17.62
C LYS A 84 11.02 -6.65 19.10
N PHE A 85 9.85 -6.21 19.50
CA PHE A 85 9.46 -6.21 20.91
C PHE A 85 8.59 -7.39 21.32
N LYS A 86 8.42 -8.36 20.44
CA LYS A 86 7.61 -9.52 20.77
C LYS A 86 8.33 -10.52 21.68
#